data_a9b58cdb43b5792def211d12ad10df58
#
_entry.id   a9b58cdb43b5792def211d12ad10df58
#
_cell.length_a   1.000
_cell.length_b   1.000
_cell.length_c   1.000
_cell.angle_alpha   90.00
_cell.angle_beta   90.00
_cell.angle_gamma   90.00
#
_symmetry.space_group_name_H-M   'P 1'
#
loop_
_entity.id
_entity.type
_entity.pdbx_description
1 polymer ?
#
loop_
_entity_poly.entity_id
_entity_poly.type
_entity_poly.pdbx_seq_one_letter_code
_entity_poly.pdbx_strand_id
1 'polypeptide(L)'
;MQKVQSTCNFCAIDCNLDFYVEDGRIVRTVPTKGYPVNDGFSCIKGLSLSKQQTTVKPGALPKIRQEDGSMKEVSWDEAFKHVADKIKDLQAKYGRESVAGISTGQLTLEEFAIFGHVMRNYLQTNVDGNTRLCMASAAVAHKGTLGYDAPGYTLKDLELSDTLIFIGSNPVVAHPIIQVMKSFFIDDTDAVICTDPVIIVNLFDIADAAQR
;
A
#
# COMPACT_ATOMS: atom_id res chain seq x y z
N MET A 1 -12.00 21.63 -16.83
CA MET A 1 -11.71 20.73 -15.68
C MET A 1 -12.50 19.44 -15.86
N GLN A 2 -11.84 18.30 -15.92
CA GLN A 2 -12.43 16.98 -16.08
C GLN A 2 -12.44 16.29 -14.72
N LYS A 3 -13.54 15.61 -14.35
CA LYS A 3 -13.63 14.75 -13.17
C LYS A 3 -13.31 13.30 -13.56
N VAL A 4 -12.39 12.68 -12.87
CA VAL A 4 -12.00 11.26 -13.03
C VAL A 4 -12.07 10.58 -11.65
N GLN A 5 -12.70 9.42 -11.59
CA GLN A 5 -12.72 8.60 -10.39
C GLN A 5 -11.62 7.54 -10.44
N SER A 6 -10.93 7.34 -9.34
CA SER A 6 -9.93 6.28 -9.19
C SER A 6 -9.73 5.91 -7.71
N THR A 7 -9.05 4.82 -7.48
CA THR A 7 -8.73 4.31 -6.16
C THR A 7 -7.46 4.96 -5.60
N CYS A 8 -7.45 5.24 -4.30
CA CYS A 8 -6.26 5.68 -3.58
C CYS A 8 -5.23 4.56 -3.51
N ASN A 9 -3.98 4.85 -3.81
CA ASN A 9 -2.89 3.87 -3.89
C ASN A 9 -2.06 3.71 -2.60
N PHE A 10 -2.52 4.20 -1.45
CA PHE A 10 -1.71 4.19 -0.23
C PHE A 10 -1.88 2.95 0.64
N CYS A 11 -3.09 2.48 0.84
CA CYS A 11 -3.33 1.33 1.72
C CYS A 11 -4.48 0.47 1.21
N ALA A 12 -4.62 -0.73 1.76
CA ALA A 12 -5.59 -1.74 1.35
C ALA A 12 -7.06 -1.42 1.74
N ILE A 13 -7.36 -0.19 2.17
CA ILE A 13 -8.76 0.27 2.33
C ILE A 13 -9.42 0.54 0.99
N ASP A 14 -8.62 0.89 -0.05
CA ASP A 14 -9.12 1.15 -1.41
C ASP A 14 -10.15 2.29 -1.49
N CYS A 15 -9.90 3.38 -0.75
CA CYS A 15 -10.74 4.57 -0.81
C CYS A 15 -10.88 5.07 -2.25
N ASN A 16 -12.12 5.28 -2.71
CA ASN A 16 -12.37 5.90 -4.00
C ASN A 16 -12.31 7.43 -3.90
N LEU A 17 -11.63 8.06 -4.84
CA LEU A 17 -11.36 9.50 -4.90
C LEU A 17 -11.81 10.08 -6.24
N ASP A 18 -12.38 11.27 -6.17
CA ASP A 18 -12.67 12.10 -7.32
C ASP A 18 -11.48 13.04 -7.58
N PHE A 19 -10.81 12.84 -8.69
CA PHE A 19 -9.73 13.70 -9.16
C PHE A 19 -10.26 14.70 -10.17
N TYR A 20 -9.97 15.97 -9.94
CA TYR A 20 -10.26 17.04 -10.88
C TYR A 20 -8.98 17.36 -11.66
N VAL A 21 -9.05 17.15 -12.96
CA VAL A 21 -7.90 17.26 -13.88
C VAL A 21 -8.08 18.49 -14.76
N GLU A 22 -7.02 19.29 -14.88
CA GLU A 22 -6.91 20.44 -15.77
C GLU A 22 -5.52 20.44 -16.40
N ASP A 23 -5.44 20.58 -17.71
CA ASP A 23 -4.19 20.55 -18.48
C ASP A 23 -3.28 19.34 -18.14
N GLY A 24 -3.90 18.16 -17.97
CA GLY A 24 -3.19 16.93 -17.65
C GLY A 24 -2.66 16.82 -16.21
N ARG A 25 -3.04 17.74 -15.32
CA ARG A 25 -2.62 17.75 -13.91
C ARG A 25 -3.81 17.62 -12.98
N ILE A 26 -3.62 16.90 -11.88
CA ILE A 26 -4.62 16.84 -10.82
C ILE A 26 -4.54 18.14 -10.02
N VAL A 27 -5.57 18.96 -10.12
CA VAL A 27 -5.64 20.25 -9.39
C VAL A 27 -6.38 20.14 -8.07
N ARG A 28 -7.22 19.11 -7.92
CA ARG A 28 -7.98 18.86 -6.70
C ARG A 28 -8.28 17.37 -6.54
N THR A 29 -8.24 16.88 -5.28
CA THR A 29 -8.64 15.54 -4.89
C THR A 29 -9.67 15.64 -3.78
N VAL A 30 -10.80 14.93 -3.92
CA VAL A 30 -11.83 14.82 -2.87
C VAL A 30 -12.30 13.38 -2.76
N PRO A 31 -12.79 12.93 -1.59
CA PRO A 31 -13.34 11.59 -1.45
C PRO A 31 -14.65 11.47 -2.24
N THR A 32 -14.86 10.32 -2.88
CA THR A 32 -16.09 10.02 -3.60
C THR A 32 -17.22 9.76 -2.62
N LYS A 33 -18.28 10.55 -2.70
CA LYS A 33 -19.46 10.40 -1.86
C LYS A 33 -20.24 9.14 -2.23
N GLY A 34 -20.76 8.45 -1.21
CA GLY A 34 -21.59 7.24 -1.39
C GLY A 34 -20.83 6.03 -1.93
N TYR A 35 -19.50 6.05 -1.93
CA TYR A 35 -18.73 4.86 -2.24
C TYR A 35 -18.68 3.94 -1.02
N PRO A 36 -19.07 2.64 -1.15
CA PRO A 36 -19.38 1.77 -0.01
C PRO A 36 -18.20 1.50 0.93
N VAL A 37 -16.95 1.69 0.47
CA VAL A 37 -15.74 1.42 1.28
C VAL A 37 -15.38 2.57 2.19
N ASN A 38 -15.43 3.81 1.68
CA ASN A 38 -14.98 4.99 2.42
C ASN A 38 -16.05 6.06 2.63
N ASP A 39 -17.26 5.86 2.14
CA ASP A 39 -18.46 6.69 2.33
C ASP A 39 -18.22 8.21 2.33
N GLY A 40 -17.42 8.69 1.40
CA GLY A 40 -17.07 10.11 1.30
C GLY A 40 -15.97 10.58 2.25
N PHE A 41 -15.28 9.69 2.96
CA PHE A 41 -14.13 10.01 3.78
C PHE A 41 -12.81 9.73 3.06
N SER A 42 -11.76 10.42 3.44
CA SER A 42 -10.38 10.12 3.04
C SER A 42 -9.40 10.71 4.04
N CYS A 43 -8.30 10.01 4.28
CA CYS A 43 -7.23 10.52 5.11
C CYS A 43 -6.34 11.51 4.34
N ILE A 44 -5.46 12.18 5.07
CA ILE A 44 -4.53 13.19 4.48
C ILE A 44 -3.64 12.61 3.38
N LYS A 45 -3.29 11.32 3.43
CA LYS A 45 -2.46 10.67 2.39
C LYS A 45 -3.16 10.70 1.03
N GLY A 46 -4.42 10.24 0.95
CA GLY A 46 -5.22 10.27 -0.26
C GLY A 46 -5.50 11.70 -0.74
N LEU A 47 -5.86 12.61 0.16
CA LEU A 47 -6.11 14.02 -0.18
C LEU A 47 -4.86 14.75 -0.68
N SER A 48 -3.67 14.28 -0.33
CA SER A 48 -2.40 14.88 -0.75
C SER A 48 -1.88 14.39 -2.11
N LEU A 49 -2.58 13.47 -2.80
CA LEU A 49 -2.14 12.93 -4.08
C LEU A 49 -1.91 14.00 -5.15
N SER A 50 -2.77 15.03 -5.21
CA SER A 50 -2.57 16.18 -6.13
C SER A 50 -1.27 16.93 -5.85
N LYS A 51 -0.88 17.06 -4.57
CA LYS A 51 0.37 17.74 -4.20
C LYS A 51 1.60 16.90 -4.55
N GLN A 52 1.51 15.59 -4.45
CA GLN A 52 2.63 14.70 -4.81
C GLN A 52 2.99 14.82 -6.28
N GLN A 53 2.02 14.91 -7.18
CA GLN A 53 2.29 15.10 -8.60
C GLN A 53 2.99 16.43 -8.92
N THR A 54 2.79 17.47 -8.12
CA THR A 54 3.46 18.77 -8.29
C THR A 54 4.87 18.82 -7.70
N THR A 55 5.16 17.95 -6.72
CA THR A 55 6.49 17.87 -6.08
C THR A 55 7.46 16.95 -6.82
N VAL A 56 6.96 15.96 -7.55
CA VAL A 56 7.78 15.16 -8.45
C VAL A 56 8.09 16.01 -9.67
N LYS A 57 9.36 16.32 -9.91
CA LYS A 57 9.77 17.04 -11.12
C LYS A 57 9.32 16.24 -12.34
N PRO A 58 8.47 16.80 -13.23
CA PRO A 58 8.11 16.14 -14.48
C PRO A 58 9.39 15.85 -15.27
N GLY A 59 9.56 14.59 -15.73
CA GLY A 59 10.71 14.22 -16.52
C GLY A 59 11.97 13.88 -15.72
N ALA A 60 11.84 13.47 -14.44
CA ALA A 60 12.95 12.87 -13.72
C ALA A 60 13.49 11.67 -14.52
N LEU A 61 14.73 11.78 -14.97
CA LEU A 61 15.38 10.74 -15.76
C LEU A 61 16.03 9.70 -14.85
N PRO A 62 16.13 8.43 -15.31
CA PRO A 62 16.88 7.42 -14.60
C PRO A 62 18.37 7.79 -14.56
N LYS A 63 19.09 7.25 -13.57
CA LYS A 63 20.53 7.49 -13.41
C LYS A 63 21.28 6.18 -13.40
N ILE A 64 22.39 6.13 -14.13
CA ILE A 64 23.32 5.00 -14.17
C ILE A 64 24.62 5.41 -13.47
N ARG A 65 25.09 4.52 -12.57
CA ARG A 65 26.39 4.70 -11.90
C ARG A 65 27.52 4.50 -12.90
N GLN A 66 28.43 5.45 -12.93
CA GLN A 66 29.66 5.41 -13.74
C GLN A 66 30.78 4.68 -12.98
N GLU A 67 31.88 4.38 -13.67
CA GLU A 67 33.05 3.71 -13.08
C GLU A 67 33.72 4.52 -11.95
N ASP A 68 33.67 5.85 -12.05
CA ASP A 68 34.15 6.77 -11.02
C ASP A 68 33.22 6.92 -9.81
N GLY A 69 32.09 6.19 -9.81
CA GLY A 69 31.08 6.23 -8.76
C GLY A 69 30.04 7.35 -8.92
N SER A 70 30.20 8.27 -9.87
CA SER A 70 29.23 9.33 -10.16
C SER A 70 27.92 8.77 -10.75
N MET A 71 26.84 9.54 -10.69
CA MET A 71 25.54 9.18 -11.25
C MET A 71 25.24 10.06 -12.47
N LYS A 72 25.15 9.44 -13.65
CA LYS A 72 24.79 10.11 -14.91
C LYS A 72 23.31 9.92 -15.22
N GLU A 73 22.62 11.00 -15.54
CA GLU A 73 21.25 10.94 -16.10
C GLU A 73 21.28 10.38 -17.51
N VAL A 74 20.33 9.45 -17.79
CA VAL A 74 20.22 8.77 -19.07
C VAL A 74 18.77 8.71 -19.52
N SER A 75 18.52 8.37 -20.78
CA SER A 75 17.17 8.09 -21.26
C SER A 75 16.62 6.78 -20.66
N TRP A 76 15.30 6.59 -20.69
CA TRP A 76 14.67 5.34 -20.28
C TRP A 76 15.14 4.16 -21.14
N ASP A 77 15.30 4.32 -22.45
CA ASP A 77 15.77 3.27 -23.33
C ASP A 77 17.21 2.84 -22.99
N GLU A 78 18.07 3.80 -22.70
CA GLU A 78 19.43 3.53 -22.25
C GLU A 78 19.45 2.79 -20.91
N ALA A 79 18.59 3.21 -19.96
CA ALA A 79 18.45 2.55 -18.67
C ALA A 79 17.96 1.11 -18.81
N PHE A 80 16.91 0.87 -19.59
CA PHE A 80 16.38 -0.46 -19.84
C PHE A 80 17.41 -1.38 -20.52
N LYS A 81 18.12 -0.85 -21.52
CA LYS A 81 19.19 -1.59 -22.18
C LYS A 81 20.28 -1.97 -21.19
N HIS A 82 20.74 -1.01 -20.36
CA HIS A 82 21.77 -1.24 -19.35
C HIS A 82 21.36 -2.34 -18.35
N VAL A 83 20.13 -2.30 -17.84
CA VAL A 83 19.62 -3.32 -16.91
C VAL A 83 19.53 -4.68 -17.58
N ALA A 84 19.00 -4.73 -18.80
CA ALA A 84 18.85 -5.98 -19.55
C ALA A 84 20.20 -6.65 -19.87
N ASP A 85 21.17 -5.85 -20.32
CA ASP A 85 22.52 -6.35 -20.63
C ASP A 85 23.20 -6.85 -19.33
N LYS A 86 23.09 -6.10 -18.22
CA LYS A 86 23.67 -6.50 -16.94
C LYS A 86 23.06 -7.81 -16.40
N ILE A 87 21.76 -8.00 -16.54
CA ILE A 87 21.09 -9.25 -16.15
C ILE A 87 21.62 -10.42 -16.98
N LYS A 88 21.71 -10.25 -18.31
CA LYS A 88 22.23 -11.28 -19.22
C LYS A 88 23.68 -11.66 -18.89
N ASP A 89 24.53 -10.67 -18.65
CA ASP A 89 25.95 -10.89 -18.29
C ASP A 89 26.08 -11.66 -16.97
N LEU A 90 25.28 -11.30 -15.95
CA LEU A 90 25.30 -11.97 -14.66
C LEU A 90 24.81 -13.41 -14.79
N GLN A 91 23.71 -13.63 -15.50
CA GLN A 91 23.16 -14.97 -15.72
C GLN A 91 24.10 -15.85 -16.58
N ALA A 92 24.74 -15.27 -17.58
CA ALA A 92 25.74 -15.98 -18.38
C ALA A 92 26.97 -16.42 -17.56
N LYS A 93 27.40 -15.56 -16.61
CA LYS A 93 28.59 -15.81 -15.80
C LYS A 93 28.34 -16.70 -14.59
N TYR A 94 27.21 -16.54 -13.92
CA TYR A 94 26.93 -17.15 -12.62
C TYR A 94 25.69 -18.05 -12.59
N GLY A 95 25.00 -18.20 -13.71
CA GLY A 95 23.77 -18.97 -13.81
C GLY A 95 22.52 -18.14 -13.54
N ARG A 96 21.34 -18.72 -13.84
CA ARG A 96 20.05 -18.03 -13.78
C ARG A 96 19.67 -17.55 -12.39
N GLU A 97 20.07 -18.28 -11.37
CA GLU A 97 19.78 -17.97 -9.96
C GLU A 97 20.62 -16.82 -9.39
N SER A 98 21.56 -16.28 -10.18
CA SER A 98 22.38 -15.14 -9.77
C SER A 98 21.60 -13.82 -9.70
N VAL A 99 20.40 -13.79 -10.26
CA VAL A 99 19.50 -12.65 -10.25
C VAL A 99 18.18 -13.07 -9.60
N ALA A 100 17.59 -12.20 -8.81
CA ALA A 100 16.27 -12.39 -8.23
C ALA A 100 15.46 -11.09 -8.33
N GLY A 101 14.13 -11.22 -8.37
CA GLY A 101 13.23 -10.07 -8.37
C GLY A 101 12.44 -9.97 -7.07
N ILE A 102 12.38 -8.78 -6.51
CA ILE A 102 11.52 -8.48 -5.36
C ILE A 102 10.58 -7.35 -5.74
N SER A 103 9.27 -7.63 -5.69
CA SER A 103 8.24 -6.63 -5.97
C SER A 103 7.76 -5.93 -4.70
N THR A 104 7.07 -4.82 -4.88
CA THR A 104 6.23 -4.22 -3.84
C THR A 104 4.83 -4.84 -3.85
N GLY A 105 4.11 -4.78 -2.72
CA GLY A 105 2.69 -5.15 -2.64
C GLY A 105 1.72 -4.09 -3.21
N GLN A 106 2.23 -2.96 -3.72
CA GLN A 106 1.44 -1.83 -4.22
C GLN A 106 1.46 -1.70 -5.74
N LEU A 107 1.58 -2.82 -6.44
CA LEU A 107 1.46 -2.90 -7.90
C LEU A 107 0.01 -3.14 -8.31
N THR A 108 -0.35 -2.72 -9.51
CA THR A 108 -1.60 -3.16 -10.14
C THR A 108 -1.53 -4.66 -10.51
N LEU A 109 -2.68 -5.29 -10.76
CA LEU A 109 -2.71 -6.71 -11.17
C LEU A 109 -1.92 -6.94 -12.47
N GLU A 110 -1.99 -6.01 -13.41
CA GLU A 110 -1.27 -6.05 -14.67
C GLU A 110 0.25 -5.97 -14.45
N GLU A 111 0.71 -5.10 -13.55
CA GLU A 111 2.12 -4.99 -13.20
C GLU A 111 2.64 -6.26 -12.52
N PHE A 112 1.86 -6.86 -11.60
CA PHE A 112 2.18 -8.16 -11.00
C PHE A 112 2.28 -9.27 -12.06
N ALA A 113 1.33 -9.31 -12.99
CA ALA A 113 1.32 -10.31 -14.05
C ALA A 113 2.55 -10.19 -14.95
N ILE A 114 2.87 -8.97 -15.41
CA ILE A 114 4.03 -8.68 -16.25
C ILE A 114 5.32 -9.00 -15.51
N PHE A 115 5.46 -8.52 -14.27
CA PHE A 115 6.65 -8.78 -13.45
C PHE A 115 6.86 -10.28 -13.23
N GLY A 116 5.81 -11.00 -12.84
CA GLY A 116 5.87 -12.45 -12.65
C GLY A 116 6.23 -13.20 -13.93
N HIS A 117 5.67 -12.77 -15.09
CA HIS A 117 5.98 -13.35 -16.40
C HIS A 117 7.44 -13.12 -16.79
N VAL A 118 7.95 -11.90 -16.67
CA VAL A 118 9.35 -11.58 -16.97
C VAL A 118 10.30 -12.39 -16.10
N MET A 119 10.07 -12.41 -14.80
CA MET A 119 10.98 -13.07 -13.85
C MET A 119 10.95 -14.60 -13.99
N ARG A 120 9.76 -15.21 -14.04
CA ARG A 120 9.63 -16.69 -14.03
C ARG A 120 9.77 -17.32 -15.42
N ASN A 121 9.14 -16.71 -16.44
CA ASN A 121 9.08 -17.34 -17.76
C ASN A 121 10.22 -16.89 -18.67
N TYR A 122 10.59 -15.60 -18.63
CA TYR A 122 11.64 -15.07 -19.50
C TYR A 122 13.03 -15.21 -18.87
N LEU A 123 13.24 -14.68 -17.68
CA LEU A 123 14.54 -14.74 -16.99
C LEU A 123 14.76 -16.08 -16.28
N GLN A 124 13.70 -16.82 -15.99
CA GLN A 124 13.71 -18.11 -15.27
C GLN A 124 14.47 -18.04 -13.95
N THR A 125 14.14 -17.01 -13.14
CA THR A 125 14.79 -16.72 -11.88
C THR A 125 13.78 -16.63 -10.75
N ASN A 126 14.28 -16.56 -9.52
CA ASN A 126 13.44 -16.44 -8.33
C ASN A 126 12.76 -15.08 -8.22
N VAL A 127 11.52 -15.09 -7.75
CA VAL A 127 10.73 -13.89 -7.52
C VAL A 127 10.00 -14.00 -6.19
N ASP A 128 10.00 -12.88 -5.45
CA ASP A 128 9.24 -12.75 -4.21
C ASP A 128 8.70 -11.30 -4.09
N GLY A 129 8.01 -11.00 -3.01
CA GLY A 129 7.47 -9.68 -2.73
C GLY A 129 7.76 -9.22 -1.30
N ASN A 130 7.64 -7.93 -1.05
CA ASN A 130 7.86 -7.36 0.28
C ASN A 130 6.84 -7.89 1.31
N THR A 131 5.69 -8.39 0.87
CA THR A 131 4.69 -9.04 1.73
C THR A 131 5.23 -10.31 2.41
N ARG A 132 6.30 -10.91 1.90
CA ARG A 132 7.03 -11.99 2.55
C ARG A 132 7.49 -11.59 3.95
N LEU A 133 8.00 -10.38 4.11
CA LEU A 133 8.50 -9.85 5.38
C LEU A 133 7.39 -9.22 6.24
N CYS A 134 6.35 -8.73 5.62
CA CYS A 134 5.28 -7.95 6.25
C CYS A 134 4.09 -8.84 6.66
N MET A 135 3.65 -9.77 5.82
CA MET A 135 2.41 -10.54 5.95
C MET A 135 2.59 -12.06 6.09
N ALA A 136 3.80 -12.61 5.96
CA ALA A 136 3.98 -14.06 5.95
C ALA A 136 3.41 -14.72 7.22
N SER A 137 3.62 -14.12 8.38
CA SER A 137 3.09 -14.64 9.66
C SER A 137 1.57 -14.60 9.69
N ALA A 138 0.95 -13.52 9.22
CA ALA A 138 -0.51 -13.40 9.13
C ALA A 138 -1.10 -14.40 8.14
N ALA A 139 -0.47 -14.57 6.97
CA ALA A 139 -0.89 -15.54 5.96
C ALA A 139 -0.84 -16.98 6.49
N VAL A 140 0.21 -17.34 7.23
CA VAL A 140 0.33 -18.66 7.88
C VAL A 140 -0.75 -18.85 8.95
N ALA A 141 -1.00 -17.82 9.77
CA ALA A 141 -2.03 -17.86 10.80
C ALA A 141 -3.43 -18.00 10.18
N HIS A 142 -3.78 -17.20 9.17
CA HIS A 142 -5.06 -17.30 8.48
C HIS A 142 -5.25 -18.67 7.84
N LYS A 143 -4.27 -19.20 7.13
CA LYS A 143 -4.34 -20.54 6.53
C LYS A 143 -4.47 -21.65 7.58
N GLY A 144 -3.79 -21.52 8.71
CA GLY A 144 -3.85 -22.48 9.80
C GLY A 144 -5.18 -22.49 10.56
N THR A 145 -5.83 -21.32 10.69
CA THR A 145 -7.09 -21.18 11.45
C THR A 145 -8.33 -21.19 10.57
N LEU A 146 -8.28 -20.54 9.43
CA LEU A 146 -9.45 -20.35 8.55
C LEU A 146 -9.41 -21.25 7.29
N GLY A 147 -8.25 -21.82 6.97
CA GLY A 147 -8.05 -22.62 5.75
C GLY A 147 -7.72 -21.81 4.51
N TYR A 148 -7.76 -20.49 4.56
CA TYR A 148 -7.48 -19.59 3.43
C TYR A 148 -6.74 -18.32 3.89
N ASP A 149 -6.16 -17.59 2.94
CA ASP A 149 -5.36 -16.40 3.19
C ASP A 149 -6.17 -15.14 2.86
N ALA A 150 -7.13 -14.85 3.72
CA ALA A 150 -7.92 -13.61 3.66
C ALA A 150 -8.54 -13.31 5.03
N PRO A 151 -8.92 -12.05 5.33
CA PRO A 151 -9.74 -11.73 6.49
C PRO A 151 -11.06 -12.48 6.43
N GLY A 152 -11.47 -13.07 7.56
CA GLY A 152 -12.76 -13.75 7.69
C GLY A 152 -13.94 -12.80 7.90
N TYR A 153 -13.76 -11.49 7.71
CA TYR A 153 -14.74 -10.44 8.00
C TYR A 153 -14.68 -9.32 6.95
N THR A 154 -15.73 -8.52 6.90
CA THR A 154 -15.82 -7.30 6.10
C THR A 154 -15.73 -6.05 6.98
N LEU A 155 -15.60 -4.86 6.37
CA LEU A 155 -15.65 -3.60 7.12
C LEU A 155 -17.01 -3.43 7.83
N LYS A 156 -18.08 -3.96 7.25
CA LYS A 156 -19.41 -3.93 7.86
C LYS A 156 -19.50 -4.73 9.16
N ASP A 157 -18.79 -5.85 9.25
CA ASP A 157 -18.73 -6.66 10.47
C ASP A 157 -18.04 -5.92 11.61
N LEU A 158 -17.07 -5.03 11.30
CA LEU A 158 -16.45 -4.16 12.31
C LEU A 158 -17.46 -3.16 12.90
N GLU A 159 -18.37 -2.63 12.06
CA GLU A 159 -19.43 -1.72 12.52
C GLU A 159 -20.45 -2.42 13.41
N LEU A 160 -20.76 -3.70 13.11
CA LEU A 160 -21.75 -4.51 13.82
C LEU A 160 -21.21 -5.21 15.07
N SER A 161 -19.89 -5.11 15.33
CA SER A 161 -19.26 -5.78 16.47
C SER A 161 -19.44 -4.98 17.76
N ASP A 162 -19.89 -5.64 18.81
CA ASP A 162 -20.03 -5.07 20.17
C ASP A 162 -18.64 -4.88 20.83
N THR A 163 -17.68 -5.72 20.46
CA THR A 163 -16.32 -5.65 21.02
C THR A 163 -15.26 -5.75 19.90
N LEU A 164 -14.30 -4.84 19.92
CA LEU A 164 -13.13 -4.84 19.04
C LEU A 164 -11.84 -4.98 19.83
N ILE A 165 -11.00 -5.91 19.38
CA ILE A 165 -9.68 -6.15 20.00
C ILE A 165 -8.59 -5.76 18.99
N PHE A 166 -7.73 -4.82 19.38
CA PHE A 166 -6.56 -4.38 18.60
C PHE A 166 -5.29 -4.86 19.30
N ILE A 167 -4.55 -5.76 18.66
CA ILE A 167 -3.31 -6.33 19.19
C ILE A 167 -2.15 -5.97 18.26
N GLY A 168 -1.12 -5.25 18.78
CA GLY A 168 0.07 -4.87 18.02
C GLY A 168 -0.25 -4.05 16.75
N SER A 169 -1.34 -3.30 16.76
CA SER A 169 -1.91 -2.62 15.59
C SER A 169 -2.13 -1.14 15.88
N ASN A 170 -1.88 -0.29 14.88
CA ASN A 170 -2.21 1.13 14.94
C ASN A 170 -3.07 1.51 13.72
N PRO A 171 -4.40 1.31 13.79
CA PRO A 171 -5.30 1.59 12.68
C PRO A 171 -5.34 3.09 12.33
N VAL A 172 -5.09 3.99 13.27
CA VAL A 172 -5.03 5.44 13.01
C VAL A 172 -3.98 5.79 11.96
N VAL A 173 -2.84 5.11 12.00
CA VAL A 173 -1.74 5.34 11.05
C VAL A 173 -1.87 4.44 9.82
N ALA A 174 -2.10 3.14 10.04
CA ALA A 174 -2.11 2.15 8.96
C ALA A 174 -3.37 2.26 8.09
N HIS A 175 -4.54 2.37 8.72
CA HIS A 175 -5.84 2.38 8.04
C HIS A 175 -6.77 3.46 8.64
N PRO A 176 -6.48 4.76 8.45
CA PRO A 176 -7.20 5.84 9.15
C PRO A 176 -8.72 5.85 8.94
N ILE A 177 -9.20 5.35 7.80
CA ILE A 177 -10.64 5.31 7.50
C ILE A 177 -11.37 4.31 8.39
N ILE A 178 -10.76 3.18 8.74
CA ILE A 178 -11.35 2.24 9.72
C ILE A 178 -11.59 2.94 11.05
N GLN A 179 -10.64 3.76 11.49
CA GLN A 179 -10.75 4.54 12.71
C GLN A 179 -11.91 5.56 12.63
N VAL A 180 -12.03 6.27 11.50
CA VAL A 180 -13.10 7.26 11.31
C VAL A 180 -14.46 6.57 11.29
N MET A 181 -14.62 5.48 10.55
CA MET A 181 -15.88 4.72 10.51
C MET A 181 -16.32 4.27 11.90
N LYS A 182 -15.38 3.77 12.71
CA LYS A 182 -15.67 3.35 14.09
C LYS A 182 -15.92 4.50 15.05
N SER A 183 -15.26 5.65 14.93
CA SER A 183 -15.49 6.79 15.83
C SER A 183 -16.90 7.38 15.71
N PHE A 184 -17.62 7.12 14.62
CA PHE A 184 -19.05 7.46 14.50
C PHE A 184 -19.98 6.45 15.18
N PHE A 185 -19.48 5.24 15.54
CA PHE A 185 -20.27 4.14 16.10
C PHE A 185 -19.86 3.77 17.54
N ILE A 186 -18.93 4.51 18.14
CA ILE A 186 -18.30 4.16 19.44
C ILE A 186 -19.23 4.36 20.65
N ASP A 187 -20.42 4.93 20.50
CA ASP A 187 -21.29 5.20 21.66
C ASP A 187 -21.71 3.94 22.45
N ASP A 188 -21.58 2.73 21.88
CA ASP A 188 -21.99 1.46 22.53
C ASP A 188 -20.97 0.30 22.37
N THR A 189 -19.72 0.54 21.94
CA THR A 189 -18.77 -0.56 21.68
C THR A 189 -17.60 -0.56 22.64
N ASP A 190 -17.37 -1.65 23.36
CA ASP A 190 -16.15 -1.88 24.13
C ASP A 190 -14.97 -2.15 23.19
N ALA A 191 -13.97 -1.28 23.14
CA ALA A 191 -12.76 -1.50 22.37
C ALA A 191 -11.59 -1.80 23.29
N VAL A 192 -10.93 -2.94 23.05
CA VAL A 192 -9.70 -3.33 23.76
C VAL A 192 -8.53 -3.09 22.84
N ILE A 193 -7.62 -2.20 23.22
CA ILE A 193 -6.40 -1.90 22.46
C ILE A 193 -5.21 -2.52 23.20
N CYS A 194 -4.53 -3.46 22.54
CA CYS A 194 -3.27 -4.01 23.00
C CYS A 194 -2.13 -3.48 22.13
N THR A 195 -1.27 -2.65 22.69
CA THR A 195 -0.03 -2.19 22.06
C THR A 195 1.16 -2.96 22.63
N ASP A 196 2.29 -2.98 21.93
CA ASP A 196 3.49 -3.66 22.40
C ASP A 196 4.35 -2.71 23.28
N PRO A 197 4.79 -3.13 24.48
CA PRO A 197 4.40 -4.32 25.23
C PRO A 197 2.93 -4.24 25.67
N VAL A 198 2.27 -5.36 25.78
CA VAL A 198 0.82 -5.50 25.99
C VAL A 198 0.31 -4.54 27.07
N ILE A 199 -0.29 -3.44 26.63
CA ILE A 199 -1.07 -2.55 27.47
C ILE A 199 -2.52 -2.68 27.01
N ILE A 200 -3.36 -3.24 27.85
CA ILE A 200 -4.80 -3.27 27.63
C ILE A 200 -5.33 -1.91 28.07
N VAL A 201 -5.77 -1.09 27.12
CA VAL A 201 -6.39 0.20 27.41
C VAL A 201 -7.83 0.13 26.96
N ASN A 202 -8.74 0.29 27.88
CA ASN A 202 -10.15 0.50 27.56
C ASN A 202 -10.33 1.91 27.01
N LEU A 203 -10.95 2.06 25.83
CA LEU A 203 -11.15 3.37 25.20
C LEU A 203 -11.95 4.35 26.04
N PHE A 204 -12.79 3.85 26.96
CA PHE A 204 -13.48 4.70 27.95
C PHE A 204 -12.52 5.45 28.86
N ASP A 205 -11.38 4.84 29.22
CA ASP A 205 -10.36 5.48 30.06
C ASP A 205 -9.63 6.61 29.32
N ILE A 206 -9.51 6.52 27.99
CA ILE A 206 -8.87 7.58 27.17
C ILE A 206 -9.81 8.76 26.96
N ALA A 207 -11.10 8.50 26.74
CA ALA A 207 -12.09 9.56 26.58
C ALA A 207 -12.26 10.38 27.88
N ASP A 208 -12.21 9.73 29.03
CA ASP A 208 -12.30 10.36 30.34
C ASP A 208 -11.01 11.12 30.71
N ALA A 209 -9.85 10.65 30.30
CA ALA A 209 -8.57 11.34 30.47
C ALA A 209 -8.41 12.58 29.56
N ALA A 210 -9.06 12.60 28.39
CA ALA A 210 -9.05 13.77 27.49
C ALA A 210 -10.02 14.88 27.90
N GLN A 211 -10.92 14.60 28.87
CA GLN A 211 -11.86 15.59 29.45
C GLN A 211 -11.37 16.17 30.77
N ARG A 212 -10.24 15.74 31.31
CA ARG A 212 -9.58 16.28 32.51
C ARG A 212 -8.35 17.11 32.14
#